data_a1eff6f1ee8d91c7e8003869893f2128
#
_entry.id   a1eff6f1ee8d91c7e8003869893f2128
#
_cell.length_a   1.000
_cell.length_b   1.000
_cell.length_c   1.000
_cell.angle_alpha   90.00
_cell.angle_beta   90.00
_cell.angle_gamma   90.00
#
_symmetry.space_group_name_H-M   'P 1'
#
loop_
_entity.id
_entity.type
_entity.pdbx_description
1 polymer ?
#
loop_
_entity_poly.entity_id
_entity_poly.type
_entity_poly.pdbx_seq_one_letter_code
_entity_poly.pdbx_strand_id
1 'polypeptide(L)'
;MKKKVLSALLCAAMVFSMTACGLQSPDTSSTSNSGNTPDAAVTTDAPSTETASAGDSATEPVGPAVTLVYAEVNPLEGTIVGQTATAFKEKVEELSGGSITIDIQANGVLGAESDVLDTMLGGGGTIDMARISAFALTSYGGEKSSLLSVPFTFVNRDHFWNFATSDLAQEFLLEPHENGSGIRGLFYGEEGFRHFFTVKPISGMEDLAGMKIRVSNDPIMTGMVEALGANPTVVAMGELYSALQTGVVDAAEQPIANYQANAFPEVANNIILDGHTLGAIQVVITDAAWDKLTPEQQDVLTEAGEYASQYNRKISEETENKILDELKADGCNVIEVTDIKPWQDACKDVIEEATKDNKELYQQIVDMQNK
;
A
#
# COMPACT_ATOMS: atom_id res chain seq x y z
N MET A 1 -53.87 27.17 -6.56
CA MET A 1 -54.82 26.04 -6.79
C MET A 1 -54.12 24.73 -6.53
N LYS A 2 -54.69 23.99 -5.59
CA LYS A 2 -54.14 22.73 -5.06
C LYS A 2 -54.36 21.61 -6.06
N LYS A 3 -53.38 20.70 -6.24
CA LYS A 3 -53.66 19.30 -6.54
C LYS A 3 -52.58 18.43 -5.88
N LYS A 4 -53.01 17.75 -4.81
CA LYS A 4 -52.32 16.62 -4.18
C LYS A 4 -52.58 15.39 -5.05
N VAL A 5 -51.55 14.58 -5.29
CA VAL A 5 -51.74 13.19 -5.71
C VAL A 5 -51.00 12.30 -4.73
N LEU A 6 -51.76 11.52 -4.07
CA LEU A 6 -51.44 10.45 -3.13
C LEU A 6 -51.15 9.20 -3.97
N SER A 7 -50.05 8.51 -3.75
CA SER A 7 -49.86 7.14 -4.26
C SER A 7 -49.28 6.25 -3.19
N ALA A 8 -49.92 5.12 -3.06
CA ALA A 8 -49.92 4.20 -1.94
C ALA A 8 -48.68 3.27 -1.93
N LEU A 9 -48.29 2.92 -0.71
CA LEU A 9 -47.44 1.78 -0.36
C LEU A 9 -48.00 0.46 -0.91
N LEU A 10 -47.11 -0.38 -1.45
CA LEU A 10 -47.31 -1.80 -1.59
C LEU A 10 -46.14 -2.54 -0.95
N CYS A 11 -46.35 -2.98 0.32
CA CYS A 11 -45.48 -3.94 0.99
C CYS A 11 -45.78 -5.35 0.45
N ALA A 12 -44.81 -6.02 -0.14
CA ALA A 12 -44.87 -7.47 -0.37
C ALA A 12 -43.85 -8.15 0.54
N ALA A 13 -44.37 -8.77 1.61
CA ALA A 13 -43.62 -9.67 2.46
C ALA A 13 -43.49 -11.04 1.78
N MET A 14 -42.26 -11.50 1.53
CA MET A 14 -41.97 -12.88 1.19
C MET A 14 -41.51 -13.63 2.44
N VAL A 15 -42.35 -14.53 2.91
CA VAL A 15 -42.04 -15.52 3.92
C VAL A 15 -41.34 -16.69 3.22
N PHE A 16 -40.12 -16.99 3.60
CA PHE A 16 -39.44 -18.24 3.20
C PHE A 16 -39.52 -19.23 4.36
N SER A 17 -40.20 -20.34 4.09
CA SER A 17 -40.39 -21.48 4.97
C SER A 17 -39.07 -22.29 5.06
N MET A 18 -38.58 -22.52 6.29
CA MET A 18 -37.57 -23.53 6.56
C MET A 18 -38.20 -24.91 6.59
N THR A 19 -37.75 -25.81 5.74
CA THR A 19 -38.02 -27.25 5.85
C THR A 19 -36.75 -27.93 6.36
N ALA A 20 -36.82 -28.42 7.61
CA ALA A 20 -35.83 -29.29 8.20
C ALA A 20 -36.04 -30.72 7.68
N CYS A 21 -34.96 -31.33 7.17
CA CYS A 21 -34.87 -32.77 7.02
C CYS A 21 -33.65 -33.26 7.79
N GLY A 22 -33.89 -33.95 8.89
CA GLY A 22 -32.92 -34.73 9.61
C GLY A 22 -32.59 -36.02 8.87
N LEU A 23 -31.35 -36.45 8.95
CA LEU A 23 -30.96 -37.82 8.65
C LEU A 23 -29.94 -38.30 9.69
N GLN A 24 -30.29 -39.41 10.25
CA GLN A 24 -29.82 -40.21 11.32
C GLN A 24 -28.44 -40.85 11.04
N SER A 25 -27.62 -40.94 12.09
CA SER A 25 -26.45 -41.81 12.16
C SER A 25 -26.88 -43.28 12.37
N PRO A 26 -26.11 -44.25 11.94
CA PRO A 26 -26.13 -45.57 12.55
C PRO A 26 -24.87 -45.83 13.33
N ASP A 27 -25.03 -46.13 14.63
CA ASP A 27 -24.17 -46.91 15.47
C ASP A 27 -24.09 -48.38 14.97
N THR A 28 -22.94 -49.01 15.01
CA THR A 28 -22.83 -50.39 15.35
C THR A 28 -21.47 -50.75 15.96
N SER A 29 -21.57 -51.21 17.12
CA SER A 29 -20.75 -51.89 18.11
C SER A 29 -19.88 -53.05 17.62
N SER A 30 -18.73 -53.14 18.29
CA SER A 30 -18.07 -54.32 18.92
C SER A 30 -17.80 -55.60 18.14
N THR A 31 -16.52 -56.06 18.17
CA THR A 31 -16.19 -57.29 18.93
C THR A 31 -14.68 -57.46 19.07
N SER A 32 -14.32 -57.83 20.29
CA SER A 32 -13.02 -58.30 20.76
C SER A 32 -12.59 -59.60 20.10
N ASN A 33 -11.32 -59.85 19.91
CA ASN A 33 -10.73 -61.14 20.31
C ASN A 33 -9.21 -61.06 20.56
N SER A 34 -8.81 -61.70 21.62
CA SER A 34 -7.47 -61.87 22.18
C SER A 34 -6.68 -62.99 21.46
N GLY A 35 -5.36 -62.95 21.54
CA GLY A 35 -4.57 -64.16 21.30
C GLY A 35 -3.04 -63.95 21.14
N ASN A 36 -2.35 -64.09 22.24
CA ASN A 36 -1.02 -64.69 22.45
C ASN A 36 0.24 -64.29 21.64
N THR A 37 1.22 -63.85 22.40
CA THR A 37 2.69 -63.98 22.19
C THR A 37 3.15 -65.47 22.10
N PRO A 38 4.37 -65.80 21.53
CA PRO A 38 5.61 -65.52 22.22
C PRO A 38 6.84 -65.20 21.34
N ASP A 39 7.73 -64.39 21.96
CA ASP A 39 9.18 -64.52 22.09
C ASP A 39 10.07 -65.09 20.94
N ALA A 40 10.99 -64.21 20.49
CA ALA A 40 12.37 -64.58 20.16
C ALA A 40 13.26 -63.35 20.01
N ALA A 41 14.23 -63.20 20.89
CA ALA A 41 15.30 -62.21 20.84
C ALA A 41 16.27 -62.53 19.69
N VAL A 42 16.64 -61.51 18.91
CA VAL A 42 17.86 -61.45 18.13
C VAL A 42 18.47 -60.05 18.25
N THR A 43 19.60 -60.02 18.96
CA THR A 43 20.53 -58.86 18.99
C THR A 43 21.28 -58.82 17.69
N THR A 44 21.23 -57.65 17.01
CA THR A 44 22.26 -57.26 16.05
C THR A 44 22.55 -55.76 16.22
N ASP A 45 23.81 -55.49 16.55
CA ASP A 45 24.45 -54.19 16.54
C ASP A 45 24.27 -53.53 15.17
N ALA A 46 23.84 -52.27 15.18
CA ALA A 46 23.96 -51.37 14.03
C ALA A 46 24.60 -50.05 14.49
N PRO A 47 25.50 -49.45 13.70
CA PRO A 47 26.31 -48.34 14.13
C PRO A 47 25.50 -47.07 14.25
N SER A 48 25.76 -46.31 15.32
CA SER A 48 25.28 -44.97 15.57
C SER A 48 25.69 -44.04 14.41
N THR A 49 24.73 -43.66 13.57
CA THR A 49 24.90 -42.53 12.68
C THR A 49 24.64 -41.26 13.51
N GLU A 50 25.69 -40.53 13.80
CA GLU A 50 25.58 -39.16 14.28
C GLU A 50 24.79 -38.35 13.23
N THR A 51 23.54 -38.09 13.54
CA THR A 51 22.75 -37.10 12.84
C THR A 51 23.33 -35.74 13.24
N ALA A 52 24.10 -35.13 12.35
CA ALA A 52 24.48 -33.74 12.48
C ALA A 52 23.15 -32.92 12.53
N SER A 53 22.81 -32.48 13.72
CA SER A 53 21.80 -31.46 13.95
C SER A 53 22.33 -30.19 13.27
N ALA A 54 21.81 -29.86 12.10
CA ALA A 54 21.90 -28.50 11.60
C ALA A 54 21.18 -27.64 12.64
N GLY A 55 21.95 -26.90 13.41
CA GLY A 55 21.42 -25.94 14.37
C GLY A 55 20.69 -24.86 13.61
N ASP A 56 19.37 -24.99 13.57
CA ASP A 56 18.47 -23.88 13.35
C ASP A 56 18.63 -22.98 14.58
N SER A 57 19.41 -21.91 14.44
CA SER A 57 19.61 -20.92 15.49
C SER A 57 18.35 -20.04 15.50
N ALA A 58 17.25 -20.59 16.04
CA ALA A 58 16.07 -19.80 16.27
C ALA A 58 16.45 -18.64 17.21
N THR A 59 16.23 -17.43 16.76
CA THR A 59 16.39 -16.22 17.58
C THR A 59 15.48 -16.34 18.80
N GLU A 60 16.01 -16.06 20.00
CA GLU A 60 15.18 -16.07 21.22
C GLU A 60 14.12 -14.97 21.14
N PRO A 61 12.89 -15.20 21.66
CA PRO A 61 11.83 -14.19 21.64
C PRO A 61 12.25 -12.92 22.38
N VAL A 62 12.07 -11.77 21.70
CA VAL A 62 12.40 -10.44 22.22
C VAL A 62 11.13 -9.83 22.85
N GLY A 63 10.95 -10.04 24.15
CA GLY A 63 9.81 -9.50 24.91
C GLY A 63 8.51 -10.34 24.81
N PRO A 64 7.39 -9.82 25.33
CA PRO A 64 6.09 -10.49 25.31
C PRO A 64 5.52 -10.60 23.90
N ALA A 65 4.69 -11.63 23.67
CA ALA A 65 4.03 -11.83 22.37
C ALA A 65 3.05 -10.68 22.07
N VAL A 66 3.14 -10.12 20.86
CA VAL A 66 2.26 -9.07 20.35
C VAL A 66 1.93 -9.33 18.88
N THR A 67 0.68 -9.04 18.47
CA THR A 67 0.27 -8.99 17.06
C THR A 67 -0.06 -7.56 16.70
N LEU A 68 0.49 -7.07 15.59
CA LEU A 68 0.24 -5.74 15.04
C LEU A 68 -0.53 -5.88 13.73
N VAL A 69 -1.71 -5.26 13.66
CA VAL A 69 -2.53 -5.22 12.44
C VAL A 69 -2.01 -4.14 11.50
N TYR A 70 -1.63 -4.55 10.28
CA TYR A 70 -1.04 -3.70 9.25
C TYR A 70 -2.00 -3.55 8.06
N ALA A 71 -2.43 -2.33 7.76
CA ALA A 71 -3.31 -2.03 6.64
C ALA A 71 -2.53 -1.71 5.35
N GLU A 72 -2.93 -2.35 4.22
CA GLU A 72 -2.39 -2.09 2.87
C GLU A 72 -3.55 -2.02 1.87
N VAL A 73 -3.64 -0.93 1.11
CA VAL A 73 -4.72 -0.76 0.12
C VAL A 73 -4.48 -1.51 -1.19
N ASN A 74 -3.23 -1.85 -1.48
CA ASN A 74 -2.85 -2.58 -2.69
C ASN A 74 -2.76 -4.10 -2.46
N PRO A 75 -2.73 -4.90 -3.55
CA PRO A 75 -2.37 -6.31 -3.48
C PRO A 75 -0.93 -6.51 -2.97
N LEU A 76 -0.70 -7.60 -2.22
CA LEU A 76 0.67 -7.97 -1.79
C LEU A 76 1.51 -8.48 -2.96
N GLU A 77 0.89 -9.23 -3.87
CA GLU A 77 1.55 -9.74 -5.05
C GLU A 77 1.51 -8.70 -6.19
N GLY A 78 2.58 -8.64 -6.97
CA GLY A 78 2.67 -7.78 -8.14
C GLY A 78 2.93 -6.30 -7.88
N THR A 79 2.88 -5.83 -6.62
CA THR A 79 3.20 -4.44 -6.27
C THR A 79 4.53 -4.33 -5.53
N ILE A 80 5.23 -3.21 -5.70
CA ILE A 80 6.48 -2.91 -4.99
C ILE A 80 6.18 -2.81 -3.48
N VAL A 81 5.10 -2.09 -3.12
CA VAL A 81 4.72 -1.88 -1.71
C VAL A 81 4.28 -3.17 -1.03
N GLY A 82 3.58 -4.07 -1.73
CA GLY A 82 3.19 -5.37 -1.20
C GLY A 82 4.38 -6.28 -0.91
N GLN A 83 5.36 -6.33 -1.82
CA GLN A 83 6.63 -7.03 -1.60
C GLN A 83 7.40 -6.44 -0.42
N THR A 84 7.40 -5.10 -0.28
CA THR A 84 8.04 -4.39 0.84
C THR A 84 7.35 -4.72 2.17
N ALA A 85 6.02 -4.72 2.21
CA ALA A 85 5.26 -5.10 3.41
C ALA A 85 5.53 -6.55 3.84
N THR A 86 5.65 -7.46 2.88
CA THR A 86 6.01 -8.86 3.14
C THR A 86 7.43 -8.96 3.70
N ALA A 87 8.39 -8.29 3.09
CA ALA A 87 9.78 -8.27 3.56
C ALA A 87 9.92 -7.67 4.97
N PHE A 88 9.16 -6.59 5.25
CA PHE A 88 9.09 -5.99 6.58
C PHE A 88 8.55 -7.00 7.62
N LYS A 89 7.41 -7.63 7.33
CA LYS A 89 6.81 -8.65 8.19
C LYS A 89 7.79 -9.77 8.51
N GLU A 90 8.37 -10.37 7.48
CA GLU A 90 9.31 -11.49 7.64
C GLU A 90 10.52 -11.08 8.49
N LYS A 91 11.02 -9.86 8.29
CA LYS A 91 12.17 -9.34 9.05
C LYS A 91 11.84 -9.06 10.51
N VAL A 92 10.66 -8.50 10.78
CA VAL A 92 10.16 -8.30 12.16
C VAL A 92 10.02 -9.64 12.88
N GLU A 93 9.39 -10.63 12.24
CA GLU A 93 9.19 -11.96 12.83
C GLU A 93 10.52 -12.69 13.08
N GLU A 94 11.49 -12.54 12.15
CA GLU A 94 12.86 -13.07 12.30
C GLU A 94 13.59 -12.42 13.49
N LEU A 95 13.68 -11.09 13.52
CA LEU A 95 14.45 -10.37 14.52
C LEU A 95 13.83 -10.48 15.92
N SER A 96 12.50 -10.54 16.00
CA SER A 96 11.79 -10.67 17.27
C SER A 96 11.80 -12.10 17.85
N GLY A 97 12.33 -13.09 17.11
CA GLY A 97 12.19 -14.51 17.47
C GLY A 97 10.72 -14.95 17.54
N GLY A 98 9.86 -14.35 16.72
CA GLY A 98 8.42 -14.62 16.63
C GLY A 98 7.58 -14.00 17.76
N SER A 99 8.16 -13.16 18.62
CA SER A 99 7.37 -12.46 19.65
C SER A 99 6.52 -11.31 19.08
N ILE A 100 6.91 -10.73 17.95
CA ILE A 100 6.08 -9.80 17.19
C ILE A 100 5.58 -10.50 15.93
N THR A 101 4.27 -10.48 15.71
CA THR A 101 3.63 -10.95 14.48
C THR A 101 2.98 -9.79 13.77
N ILE A 102 3.20 -9.64 12.46
CA ILE A 102 2.52 -8.64 11.62
C ILE A 102 1.37 -9.32 10.87
N ASP A 103 0.13 -8.88 11.15
CA ASP A 103 -1.07 -9.32 10.44
C ASP A 103 -1.42 -8.33 9.33
N ILE A 104 -1.00 -8.63 8.09
CA ILE A 104 -1.20 -7.72 6.95
C ILE A 104 -2.60 -7.92 6.37
N GLN A 105 -3.40 -6.86 6.39
CA GLN A 105 -4.73 -6.76 5.81
C GLN A 105 -4.64 -5.98 4.48
N ALA A 106 -4.43 -6.71 3.39
CA ALA A 106 -4.19 -6.15 2.06
C ALA A 106 -5.47 -5.93 1.24
N ASN A 107 -5.33 -5.43 0.00
CA ASN A 107 -6.43 -5.20 -0.96
C ASN A 107 -7.49 -4.21 -0.46
N GLY A 108 -7.13 -3.29 0.41
CA GLY A 108 -8.05 -2.27 0.92
C GLY A 108 -9.22 -2.82 1.75
N VAL A 109 -9.10 -4.03 2.32
CA VAL A 109 -10.18 -4.64 3.12
C VAL A 109 -10.51 -3.84 4.38
N LEU A 110 -9.60 -2.99 4.84
CA LEU A 110 -9.80 -2.08 5.98
C LEU A 110 -10.23 -0.66 5.56
N GLY A 111 -10.51 -0.44 4.27
CA GLY A 111 -10.94 0.84 3.72
C GLY A 111 -9.86 1.57 2.91
N ALA A 112 -10.18 2.79 2.47
CA ALA A 112 -9.23 3.69 1.85
C ALA A 112 -8.21 4.22 2.86
N GLU A 113 -7.11 4.83 2.41
CA GLU A 113 -6.06 5.36 3.33
C GLU A 113 -6.62 6.35 4.36
N SER A 114 -7.59 7.19 3.97
CA SER A 114 -8.28 8.09 4.90
C SER A 114 -9.09 7.35 5.97
N ASP A 115 -9.82 6.29 5.57
CA ASP A 115 -10.63 5.50 6.52
C ASP A 115 -9.72 4.75 7.50
N VAL A 116 -8.58 4.26 7.01
CA VAL A 116 -7.53 3.62 7.81
C VAL A 116 -6.95 4.61 8.82
N LEU A 117 -6.55 5.82 8.38
CA LEU A 117 -6.00 6.86 9.24
C LEU A 117 -7.03 7.33 10.29
N ASP A 118 -8.29 7.54 9.88
CA ASP A 118 -9.38 7.89 10.81
C ASP A 118 -9.59 6.80 11.86
N THR A 119 -9.49 5.52 11.47
CA THR A 119 -9.62 4.38 12.39
C THR A 119 -8.44 4.30 13.35
N MET A 120 -7.21 4.51 12.87
CA MET A 120 -6.00 4.54 13.69
C MET A 120 -6.09 5.65 14.76
N LEU A 121 -6.54 6.83 14.38
CA LEU A 121 -6.66 8.00 15.27
C LEU A 121 -7.94 7.99 16.12
N GLY A 122 -8.95 7.24 15.71
CA GLY A 122 -10.21 7.08 16.46
C GLY A 122 -10.06 6.34 17.80
N GLY A 123 -8.87 5.82 18.12
CA GLY A 123 -8.54 5.20 19.41
C GLY A 123 -9.17 3.82 19.62
N GLY A 124 -9.76 3.21 18.58
CA GLY A 124 -10.38 1.88 18.66
C GLY A 124 -9.37 0.73 18.75
N GLY A 125 -8.10 0.97 18.42
CA GLY A 125 -7.00 0.00 18.51
C GLY A 125 -7.18 -1.24 17.61
N THR A 126 -7.87 -1.10 16.49
CA THR A 126 -8.13 -2.18 15.53
C THR A 126 -7.14 -2.21 14.37
N ILE A 127 -6.44 -1.11 14.13
CA ILE A 127 -5.36 -0.96 13.15
C ILE A 127 -4.18 -0.34 13.89
N ASP A 128 -3.06 -1.05 13.93
CA ASP A 128 -1.86 -0.60 14.64
C ASP A 128 -0.89 0.12 13.70
N MET A 129 -0.78 -0.36 12.45
CA MET A 129 0.16 0.10 11.43
C MET A 129 -0.52 0.23 10.08
N ALA A 130 0.05 1.06 9.21
CA ALA A 130 -0.39 1.15 7.82
C ALA A 130 0.73 1.62 6.90
N ARG A 131 0.70 1.18 5.62
CA ARG A 131 1.41 1.86 4.54
C ARG A 131 0.49 2.97 4.01
N ILE A 132 0.98 4.17 4.01
CA ILE A 132 0.24 5.38 3.63
C ILE A 132 1.03 6.13 2.57
N SER A 133 0.35 6.62 1.54
CA SER A 133 0.93 7.59 0.59
C SER A 133 1.33 8.85 1.37
N ALA A 134 2.55 9.35 1.17
CA ALA A 134 3.09 10.43 1.99
C ALA A 134 2.17 11.67 2.01
N PHE A 135 1.53 11.99 0.88
CA PHE A 135 0.59 13.12 0.77
C PHE A 135 -0.67 12.93 1.64
N ALA A 136 -1.12 11.70 1.87
CA ALA A 136 -2.33 11.46 2.67
C ALA A 136 -2.14 11.88 4.14
N LEU A 137 -0.90 11.94 4.63
CA LEU A 137 -0.59 12.38 5.99
C LEU A 137 -0.78 13.89 6.22
N THR A 138 -0.88 14.68 5.16
CA THR A 138 -1.02 16.15 5.24
C THR A 138 -2.17 16.58 6.17
N SER A 139 -3.31 15.91 6.08
CA SER A 139 -4.49 16.19 6.92
C SER A 139 -4.42 15.57 8.32
N TYR A 140 -3.35 14.83 8.62
CA TYR A 140 -3.17 14.06 9.85
C TYR A 140 -1.90 14.47 10.63
N GLY A 141 -1.50 15.74 10.48
CA GLY A 141 -0.37 16.32 11.19
C GLY A 141 0.99 16.17 10.51
N GLY A 142 1.05 15.56 9.33
CA GLY A 142 2.24 15.44 8.49
C GLY A 142 2.25 16.48 7.36
N GLU A 143 2.17 17.76 7.69
CA GLU A 143 2.04 18.84 6.69
C GLU A 143 3.23 18.93 5.74
N LYS A 144 4.46 18.68 6.22
CA LYS A 144 5.67 18.67 5.40
C LYS A 144 5.62 17.58 4.32
N SER A 145 4.94 16.47 4.58
CA SER A 145 4.81 15.35 3.66
C SER A 145 4.09 15.71 2.36
N SER A 146 3.33 16.81 2.34
CA SER A 146 2.73 17.36 1.11
C SER A 146 3.79 17.74 0.05
N LEU A 147 4.98 18.17 0.49
CA LEU A 147 6.08 18.54 -0.41
C LEU A 147 6.59 17.35 -1.24
N LEU A 148 6.37 16.12 -0.78
CA LEU A 148 6.78 14.90 -1.49
C LEU A 148 5.85 14.56 -2.67
N SER A 149 4.65 15.13 -2.73
CA SER A 149 3.67 14.96 -3.82
C SER A 149 3.71 16.10 -4.84
N VAL A 150 4.51 17.14 -4.61
CA VAL A 150 4.65 18.26 -5.56
C VAL A 150 5.16 17.73 -6.91
N PRO A 151 4.48 18.03 -8.02
CA PRO A 151 4.85 17.49 -9.32
C PRO A 151 6.31 17.79 -9.69
N PHE A 152 6.99 16.76 -10.23
CA PHE A 152 8.39 16.83 -10.71
C PHE A 152 9.45 17.19 -9.65
N THR A 153 9.12 17.04 -8.36
CA THR A 153 10.09 17.26 -7.26
C THR A 153 11.28 16.31 -7.38
N PHE A 154 11.01 15.03 -7.54
CA PHE A 154 12.05 14.02 -7.69
C PHE A 154 12.30 13.75 -9.18
N VAL A 155 13.51 14.01 -9.64
CA VAL A 155 13.90 13.83 -11.06
C VAL A 155 14.27 12.39 -11.42
N ASN A 156 14.58 11.58 -10.40
CA ASN A 156 14.88 10.15 -10.50
C ASN A 156 14.79 9.50 -9.10
N ARG A 157 14.94 8.17 -9.03
CA ARG A 157 14.92 7.42 -7.78
C ARG A 157 16.04 7.78 -6.83
N ASP A 158 17.24 7.98 -7.32
CA ASP A 158 18.39 8.35 -6.48
C ASP A 158 18.14 9.68 -5.76
N HIS A 159 17.50 10.64 -6.41
CA HIS A 159 17.10 11.90 -5.79
C HIS A 159 16.14 11.65 -4.60
N PHE A 160 15.11 10.83 -4.79
CA PHE A 160 14.21 10.44 -3.71
C PHE A 160 14.95 9.75 -2.56
N TRP A 161 15.82 8.78 -2.88
CA TRP A 161 16.55 8.04 -1.86
C TRP A 161 17.60 8.87 -1.13
N ASN A 162 18.17 9.90 -1.77
CA ASN A 162 19.00 10.90 -1.09
C ASN A 162 18.19 11.69 -0.05
N PHE A 163 16.92 11.99 -0.34
CA PHE A 163 16.00 12.56 0.65
C PHE A 163 15.64 11.53 1.72
N ALA A 164 15.11 10.37 1.34
CA ALA A 164 14.53 9.38 2.24
C ALA A 164 15.52 8.82 3.29
N THR A 165 16.83 8.92 3.01
CA THR A 165 17.91 8.51 3.94
C THR A 165 18.56 9.68 4.67
N SER A 166 18.00 10.90 4.57
CA SER A 166 18.54 12.11 5.20
C SER A 166 17.94 12.37 6.58
N ASP A 167 18.61 13.19 7.39
CA ASP A 167 18.08 13.67 8.66
C ASP A 167 16.74 14.43 8.46
N LEU A 168 16.62 15.16 7.35
CA LEU A 168 15.39 15.86 7.00
C LEU A 168 14.19 14.92 6.83
N ALA A 169 14.40 13.75 6.24
CA ALA A 169 13.34 12.76 6.10
C ALA A 169 12.87 12.21 7.44
N GLN A 170 13.77 12.10 8.43
CA GLN A 170 13.39 11.70 9.78
C GLN A 170 12.49 12.75 10.47
N GLU A 171 12.72 14.04 10.24
CA GLU A 171 11.82 15.09 10.73
C GLU A 171 10.41 14.97 10.15
N PHE A 172 10.27 14.55 8.86
CA PHE A 172 8.97 14.34 8.23
C PHE A 172 8.27 13.10 8.78
N LEU A 173 9.01 12.02 9.05
CA LEU A 173 8.45 10.78 9.64
C LEU A 173 7.88 11.04 11.03
N LEU A 174 8.54 11.88 11.82
CA LEU A 174 8.15 12.16 13.21
C LEU A 174 7.17 13.32 13.34
N GLU A 175 7.00 14.14 12.30
CA GLU A 175 6.14 15.33 12.35
C GLU A 175 4.71 15.03 12.86
N PRO A 176 3.99 13.98 12.39
CA PRO A 176 2.65 13.67 12.91
C PRO A 176 2.65 13.41 14.43
N HIS A 177 3.63 12.67 14.93
CA HIS A 177 3.80 12.41 16.35
C HIS A 177 4.09 13.71 17.13
N GLU A 178 5.03 14.53 16.67
CA GLU A 178 5.42 15.79 17.30
C GLU A 178 4.25 16.78 17.33
N ASN A 179 3.39 16.78 16.33
CA ASN A 179 2.16 17.57 16.28
C ASN A 179 1.01 16.96 17.11
N GLY A 180 1.24 15.83 17.78
CA GLY A 180 0.28 15.20 18.68
C GLY A 180 -0.88 14.51 17.97
N SER A 181 -0.72 14.10 16.71
CA SER A 181 -1.77 13.38 15.97
C SER A 181 -1.95 11.93 16.41
N GLY A 182 -0.97 11.35 17.13
CA GLY A 182 -1.08 10.00 17.67
C GLY A 182 -0.57 8.89 16.75
N ILE A 183 0.15 9.27 15.67
CA ILE A 183 0.87 8.35 14.77
C ILE A 183 2.30 8.84 14.56
N ARG A 184 3.20 7.93 14.22
CA ARG A 184 4.59 8.20 13.81
C ARG A 184 4.98 7.38 12.63
N GLY A 185 5.82 7.93 11.74
CA GLY A 185 6.44 7.18 10.65
C GLY A 185 7.58 6.29 11.17
N LEU A 186 7.71 5.12 10.55
CA LEU A 186 8.80 4.17 10.82
C LEU A 186 9.87 4.23 9.71
N PHE A 187 9.45 4.20 8.45
CA PHE A 187 10.37 4.21 7.33
C PHE A 187 9.69 4.68 6.04
N TYR A 188 10.51 5.05 5.07
CA TYR A 188 10.10 5.37 3.71
C TYR A 188 10.22 4.18 2.77
N GLY A 189 9.35 4.19 1.77
CA GLY A 189 9.48 3.44 0.54
C GLY A 189 8.98 4.26 -0.64
N GLU A 190 9.03 3.65 -1.82
CA GLU A 190 8.42 4.17 -3.02
C GLU A 190 7.58 3.10 -3.72
N GLU A 191 6.64 3.53 -4.54
CA GLU A 191 5.81 2.65 -5.37
C GLU A 191 6.05 2.84 -6.87
N GLY A 192 7.07 3.61 -7.24
CA GLY A 192 7.41 3.97 -8.61
C GLY A 192 6.95 5.37 -9.00
N PHE A 193 7.36 5.81 -10.20
CA PHE A 193 6.81 7.03 -10.77
C PHE A 193 5.36 6.82 -11.20
N ARG A 194 4.54 7.84 -10.95
CA ARG A 194 3.12 7.87 -11.29
C ARG A 194 2.93 8.38 -12.70
N HIS A 195 2.00 7.75 -13.43
CA HIS A 195 1.74 7.98 -14.84
C HIS A 195 0.25 8.03 -15.11
N PHE A 196 -0.18 8.90 -16.02
CA PHE A 196 -1.56 8.90 -16.46
C PHE A 196 -1.86 7.68 -17.34
N PHE A 197 -3.07 7.12 -17.18
CA PHE A 197 -3.61 6.08 -18.05
C PHE A 197 -5.08 6.35 -18.35
N THR A 198 -5.53 5.94 -19.54
CA THR A 198 -6.81 6.37 -20.09
C THR A 198 -7.59 5.21 -20.72
N VAL A 199 -8.93 5.32 -20.65
CA VAL A 199 -9.84 4.39 -21.31
C VAL A 199 -9.74 4.54 -22.82
N LYS A 200 -9.67 5.78 -23.32
CA LYS A 200 -9.56 6.06 -24.77
C LYS A 200 -8.10 6.30 -25.13
N PRO A 201 -7.68 5.92 -26.36
CA PRO A 201 -6.35 6.23 -26.84
C PRO A 201 -6.04 7.74 -26.77
N ILE A 202 -4.81 8.05 -26.34
CA ILE A 202 -4.23 9.39 -26.34
C ILE A 202 -2.88 9.37 -27.05
N SER A 203 -2.36 10.53 -27.40
CA SER A 203 -1.05 10.71 -28.04
C SER A 203 -0.14 11.69 -27.31
N GLY A 204 -0.66 12.45 -26.37
CA GLY A 204 0.10 13.44 -25.62
C GLY A 204 -0.72 14.12 -24.53
N MET A 205 -0.12 15.11 -23.88
CA MET A 205 -0.68 15.87 -22.77
C MET A 205 -2.00 16.56 -23.16
N GLU A 206 -2.08 17.11 -24.37
CA GLU A 206 -3.21 17.90 -24.85
C GLU A 206 -4.50 17.07 -24.92
N ASP A 207 -4.40 15.77 -25.09
CA ASP A 207 -5.54 14.85 -25.14
C ASP A 207 -6.20 14.65 -23.77
N LEU A 208 -5.52 15.00 -22.67
CA LEU A 208 -6.09 14.94 -21.32
C LEU A 208 -7.12 16.06 -21.08
N ALA A 209 -7.07 17.14 -21.88
CA ALA A 209 -7.95 18.30 -21.70
C ALA A 209 -9.43 17.89 -21.74
N GLY A 210 -10.16 18.30 -20.70
CA GLY A 210 -11.61 18.02 -20.55
C GLY A 210 -11.96 16.61 -20.08
N MET A 211 -10.99 15.68 -19.96
CA MET A 211 -11.23 14.36 -19.39
C MET A 211 -11.57 14.45 -17.91
N LYS A 212 -12.41 13.55 -17.43
CA LYS A 212 -12.60 13.31 -15.99
C LYS A 212 -11.50 12.38 -15.53
N ILE A 213 -10.54 12.92 -14.80
CA ILE A 213 -9.39 12.16 -14.31
C ILE A 213 -9.53 11.88 -12.81
N ARG A 214 -9.49 10.61 -12.44
CA ARG A 214 -9.47 10.23 -11.04
C ARG A 214 -8.15 10.64 -10.40
N VAL A 215 -8.26 11.25 -9.23
CA VAL A 215 -7.14 11.53 -8.33
C VAL A 215 -7.41 10.96 -6.94
N SER A 216 -6.37 10.80 -6.15
CA SER A 216 -6.48 10.57 -4.71
C SER A 216 -7.00 11.85 -4.03
N ASN A 217 -7.39 11.77 -2.76
CA ASN A 217 -7.81 12.94 -1.99
C ASN A 217 -6.58 13.79 -1.59
N ASP A 218 -6.01 14.47 -2.58
CA ASP A 218 -4.84 15.35 -2.43
C ASP A 218 -5.06 16.65 -3.21
N PRO A 219 -4.95 17.83 -2.59
CA PRO A 219 -5.14 19.11 -3.26
C PRO A 219 -4.11 19.40 -4.35
N ILE A 220 -2.85 18.93 -4.19
CA ILE A 220 -1.79 19.17 -5.17
C ILE A 220 -2.06 18.36 -6.43
N MET A 221 -2.43 17.07 -6.29
CA MET A 221 -2.81 16.23 -7.42
C MET A 221 -4.06 16.74 -8.12
N THR A 222 -5.05 17.24 -7.35
CA THR A 222 -6.24 17.91 -7.89
C THR A 222 -5.84 19.11 -8.74
N GLY A 223 -5.02 20.01 -8.18
CA GLY A 223 -4.52 21.21 -8.89
C GLY A 223 -3.68 20.86 -10.13
N MET A 224 -2.89 19.79 -10.09
CA MET A 224 -2.12 19.30 -11.23
C MET A 224 -3.04 18.90 -12.40
N VAL A 225 -4.08 18.11 -12.12
CA VAL A 225 -5.05 17.68 -13.14
C VAL A 225 -5.78 18.90 -13.73
N GLU A 226 -6.16 19.89 -12.91
CA GLU A 226 -6.76 21.15 -13.39
C GLU A 226 -5.78 21.94 -14.26
N ALA A 227 -4.51 22.01 -13.88
CA ALA A 227 -3.47 22.71 -14.64
C ALA A 227 -3.22 22.07 -16.03
N LEU A 228 -3.46 20.78 -16.17
CA LEU A 228 -3.44 20.07 -17.45
C LEU A 228 -4.73 20.24 -18.26
N GLY A 229 -5.68 21.07 -17.79
CA GLY A 229 -6.95 21.33 -18.46
C GLY A 229 -7.99 20.22 -18.33
N ALA A 230 -7.78 19.26 -17.44
CA ALA A 230 -8.68 18.15 -17.17
C ALA A 230 -9.60 18.45 -15.95
N ASN A 231 -10.54 17.56 -15.68
CA ASN A 231 -11.49 17.67 -14.57
C ASN A 231 -11.18 16.62 -13.51
N PRO A 232 -10.61 16.98 -12.36
CA PRO A 232 -10.30 16.02 -11.32
C PRO A 232 -11.55 15.46 -10.66
N THR A 233 -11.52 14.18 -10.33
CA THR A 233 -12.60 13.48 -9.65
C THR A 233 -12.00 12.60 -8.56
N VAL A 234 -12.29 12.90 -7.30
CA VAL A 234 -11.81 12.09 -6.17
C VAL A 234 -12.62 10.80 -6.08
N VAL A 235 -11.95 9.67 -6.20
CA VAL A 235 -12.55 8.31 -6.08
C VAL A 235 -11.61 7.44 -5.25
N ALA A 236 -12.16 6.66 -4.33
CA ALA A 236 -11.37 5.70 -3.53
C ALA A 236 -10.70 4.65 -4.43
N MET A 237 -9.52 4.16 -4.01
CA MET A 237 -8.74 3.20 -4.81
C MET A 237 -9.53 1.94 -5.14
N GLY A 238 -10.26 1.38 -4.17
CA GLY A 238 -11.08 0.17 -4.36
C GLY A 238 -12.27 0.35 -5.32
N GLU A 239 -12.65 1.58 -5.65
CA GLU A 239 -13.74 1.89 -6.57
C GLU A 239 -13.25 2.24 -7.99
N LEU A 240 -11.93 2.44 -8.17
CA LEU A 240 -11.35 2.98 -9.39
C LEU A 240 -11.61 2.09 -10.62
N TYR A 241 -11.45 0.76 -10.49
CA TYR A 241 -11.71 -0.16 -11.60
C TYR A 241 -13.15 0.00 -12.13
N SER A 242 -14.13 0.00 -11.23
CA SER A 242 -15.55 0.17 -11.60
C SER A 242 -15.83 1.57 -12.15
N ALA A 243 -15.17 2.60 -11.64
CA ALA A 243 -15.33 3.98 -12.10
C ALA A 243 -14.82 4.15 -13.54
N LEU A 244 -13.68 3.53 -13.90
CA LEU A 244 -13.16 3.48 -15.27
C LEU A 244 -14.08 2.66 -16.19
N GLN A 245 -14.48 1.46 -15.75
CA GLN A 245 -15.32 0.54 -16.54
C GLN A 245 -16.68 1.16 -16.88
N THR A 246 -17.28 1.90 -15.95
CA THR A 246 -18.60 2.51 -16.13
C THR A 246 -18.57 3.92 -16.71
N GLY A 247 -17.38 4.51 -16.92
CA GLY A 247 -17.21 5.87 -17.46
C GLY A 247 -17.56 6.99 -16.46
N VAL A 248 -17.52 6.70 -15.16
CA VAL A 248 -17.55 7.74 -14.11
C VAL A 248 -16.33 8.63 -14.26
N VAL A 249 -15.16 8.02 -14.54
CA VAL A 249 -13.93 8.70 -14.94
C VAL A 249 -13.43 8.19 -16.29
N ASP A 250 -12.70 9.01 -17.04
CA ASP A 250 -12.14 8.71 -18.35
C ASP A 250 -10.68 8.25 -18.24
N ALA A 251 -10.01 8.60 -17.15
CA ALA A 251 -8.59 8.37 -16.89
C ALA A 251 -8.30 8.33 -15.40
N ALA A 252 -7.10 7.90 -15.07
CA ALA A 252 -6.52 7.99 -13.73
C ALA A 252 -5.00 8.05 -13.83
N GLU A 253 -4.33 8.09 -12.68
CA GLU A 253 -2.87 8.05 -12.57
C GLU A 253 -2.45 7.06 -11.49
N GLN A 254 -1.40 6.27 -11.75
CA GLN A 254 -0.83 5.31 -10.81
C GLN A 254 0.62 4.98 -11.19
N PRO A 255 1.40 4.43 -10.27
CA PRO A 255 2.63 3.72 -10.60
C PRO A 255 2.34 2.49 -11.48
N ILE A 256 3.31 2.14 -12.33
CA ILE A 256 3.18 1.04 -13.30
C ILE A 256 2.81 -0.29 -12.62
N ALA A 257 3.43 -0.61 -11.47
CA ALA A 257 3.16 -1.84 -10.75
C ALA A 257 1.72 -1.89 -10.19
N ASN A 258 1.24 -0.78 -9.63
CA ASN A 258 -0.12 -0.68 -9.12
C ASN A 258 -1.16 -0.69 -10.26
N TYR A 259 -0.84 -0.09 -11.42
CA TYR A 259 -1.67 -0.12 -12.62
C TYR A 259 -1.91 -1.56 -13.08
N GLN A 260 -0.85 -2.38 -13.18
CA GLN A 260 -0.98 -3.78 -13.58
C GLN A 260 -1.68 -4.63 -12.51
N ALA A 261 -1.22 -4.56 -11.25
CA ALA A 261 -1.69 -5.44 -10.17
C ALA A 261 -3.19 -5.24 -9.84
N ASN A 262 -3.73 -4.05 -10.10
CA ASN A 262 -5.16 -3.74 -9.92
C ASN A 262 -5.98 -3.95 -11.22
N ALA A 263 -5.42 -4.64 -12.21
CA ALA A 263 -6.08 -4.99 -13.48
C ALA A 263 -6.61 -3.78 -14.29
N PHE A 264 -6.09 -2.56 -14.05
CA PHE A 264 -6.53 -1.38 -14.80
C PHE A 264 -6.29 -1.44 -16.30
N PRO A 265 -5.27 -2.18 -16.84
CA PRO A 265 -5.12 -2.38 -18.28
C PRO A 265 -6.36 -2.99 -18.97
N GLU A 266 -7.17 -3.76 -18.25
CA GLU A 266 -8.40 -4.36 -18.79
C GLU A 266 -9.47 -3.33 -19.17
N VAL A 267 -9.49 -2.19 -18.49
CA VAL A 267 -10.51 -1.15 -18.64
C VAL A 267 -9.95 0.18 -19.15
N ALA A 268 -8.64 0.40 -19.06
CA ALA A 268 -7.95 1.62 -19.48
C ALA A 268 -6.54 1.27 -20.00
N ASN A 269 -6.47 0.75 -21.23
CA ASN A 269 -5.28 0.12 -21.83
C ASN A 269 -4.33 1.10 -22.54
N ASN A 270 -4.28 2.35 -22.11
CA ASN A 270 -3.38 3.36 -22.66
C ASN A 270 -2.67 4.07 -21.50
N ILE A 271 -1.35 4.02 -21.45
CA ILE A 271 -0.54 4.66 -20.42
C ILE A 271 0.47 5.60 -21.06
N ILE A 272 0.60 6.82 -20.53
CA ILE A 272 1.60 7.80 -20.94
C ILE A 272 2.64 7.97 -19.83
N LEU A 273 3.91 7.69 -20.16
CA LEU A 273 5.01 7.67 -19.20
C LEU A 273 5.52 9.09 -18.93
N ASP A 274 4.69 9.91 -18.31
CA ASP A 274 5.00 11.30 -17.99
C ASP A 274 5.76 11.47 -16.67
N GLY A 275 5.68 10.50 -15.75
CA GLY A 275 6.44 10.49 -14.51
C GLY A 275 6.24 11.73 -13.64
N HIS A 276 5.01 12.27 -13.59
CA HIS A 276 4.71 13.54 -12.95
C HIS A 276 5.02 13.60 -11.46
N THR A 277 5.00 12.47 -10.75
CA THR A 277 5.30 12.39 -9.32
C THR A 277 5.90 11.03 -9.00
N LEU A 278 6.92 10.97 -8.15
CA LEU A 278 7.34 9.71 -7.56
C LEU A 278 6.39 9.40 -6.40
N GLY A 279 5.87 8.18 -6.37
CA GLY A 279 4.97 7.73 -5.32
C GLY A 279 5.70 7.44 -4.02
N ALA A 280 6.00 8.47 -3.25
CA ALA A 280 6.57 8.33 -1.91
C ALA A 280 5.55 7.75 -0.94
N ILE A 281 5.95 6.74 -0.16
CA ILE A 281 5.12 6.16 0.89
C ILE A 281 5.83 6.21 2.24
N GLN A 282 5.05 6.24 3.30
CA GLN A 282 5.51 6.04 4.67
C GLN A 282 4.78 4.84 5.28
N VAL A 283 5.51 4.01 6.01
CA VAL A 283 4.88 3.06 6.94
C VAL A 283 4.79 3.75 8.29
N VAL A 284 3.57 3.81 8.82
CA VAL A 284 3.26 4.48 10.07
C VAL A 284 2.75 3.49 11.12
N ILE A 285 2.94 3.82 12.40
CA ILE A 285 2.39 3.09 13.54
C ILE A 285 1.68 4.06 14.47
N THR A 286 0.59 3.62 15.13
CA THR A 286 -0.03 4.42 16.18
C THR A 286 0.89 4.55 17.39
N ASP A 287 0.89 5.72 18.04
CA ASP A 287 1.62 5.88 19.31
C ASP A 287 1.13 4.89 20.36
N ALA A 288 -0.16 4.59 20.38
CA ALA A 288 -0.76 3.62 21.29
C ALA A 288 -0.25 2.17 21.09
N ALA A 289 0.07 1.76 19.84
CA ALA A 289 0.68 0.48 19.55
C ALA A 289 2.18 0.48 19.89
N TRP A 290 2.88 1.56 19.52
CA TRP A 290 4.31 1.75 19.83
C TRP A 290 4.59 1.72 21.32
N ASP A 291 3.80 2.40 22.15
CA ASP A 291 3.98 2.49 23.60
C ASP A 291 3.69 1.16 24.33
N LYS A 292 3.05 0.19 23.70
CA LYS A 292 2.87 -1.18 24.23
C LYS A 292 4.10 -2.07 24.04
N LEU A 293 5.01 -1.70 23.14
CA LEU A 293 6.20 -2.45 22.84
C LEU A 293 7.30 -2.18 23.87
N THR A 294 8.10 -3.20 24.17
CA THR A 294 9.33 -2.97 24.95
C THR A 294 10.35 -2.19 24.11
N PRO A 295 11.34 -1.51 24.74
CA PRO A 295 12.40 -0.85 23.98
C PRO A 295 13.07 -1.75 22.94
N GLU A 296 13.33 -3.01 23.30
CA GLU A 296 13.96 -3.99 22.40
C GLU A 296 13.04 -4.37 21.23
N GLN A 297 11.71 -4.39 21.46
CA GLN A 297 10.74 -4.61 20.37
C GLN A 297 10.62 -3.38 19.46
N GLN A 298 10.75 -2.18 20.00
CA GLN A 298 10.81 -0.94 19.22
C GLN A 298 12.09 -0.90 18.36
N ASP A 299 13.22 -1.36 18.88
CA ASP A 299 14.46 -1.51 18.11
C ASP A 299 14.29 -2.50 16.97
N VAL A 300 13.60 -3.64 17.20
CA VAL A 300 13.27 -4.61 16.14
C VAL A 300 12.46 -3.98 15.00
N LEU A 301 11.42 -3.18 15.31
CA LEU A 301 10.62 -2.52 14.27
C LEU A 301 11.44 -1.49 13.50
N THR A 302 12.34 -0.80 14.16
CA THR A 302 13.23 0.20 13.54
C THR A 302 14.22 -0.49 12.58
N GLU A 303 14.91 -1.53 13.03
CA GLU A 303 15.86 -2.29 12.20
C GLU A 303 15.16 -2.97 11.02
N ALA A 304 13.99 -3.57 11.25
CA ALA A 304 13.20 -4.18 10.18
C ALA A 304 12.68 -3.12 9.18
N GLY A 305 12.35 -1.92 9.64
CA GLY A 305 11.99 -0.79 8.79
C GLY A 305 13.12 -0.34 7.88
N GLU A 306 14.34 -0.22 8.42
CA GLU A 306 15.54 0.09 7.62
C GLU A 306 15.80 -0.99 6.57
N TYR A 307 15.68 -2.26 6.94
CA TYR A 307 15.80 -3.38 6.01
C TYR A 307 14.75 -3.29 4.90
N ALA A 308 13.48 -3.08 5.25
CA ALA A 308 12.37 -3.00 4.30
C ALA A 308 12.53 -1.80 3.34
N SER A 309 13.00 -0.66 3.84
CA SER A 309 13.32 0.52 3.04
C SER A 309 14.41 0.22 1.99
N GLN A 310 15.51 -0.43 2.42
CA GLN A 310 16.59 -0.84 1.52
C GLN A 310 16.14 -1.90 0.51
N TYR A 311 15.28 -2.84 0.94
CA TYR A 311 14.68 -3.84 0.07
C TYR A 311 13.80 -3.19 -0.99
N ASN A 312 12.92 -2.25 -0.60
CA ASN A 312 12.09 -1.46 -1.50
C ASN A 312 12.94 -0.77 -2.57
N ARG A 313 13.97 -0.01 -2.17
CA ARG A 313 14.90 0.65 -3.10
C ARG A 313 15.50 -0.33 -4.11
N LYS A 314 15.90 -1.51 -3.64
CA LYS A 314 16.56 -2.52 -4.48
C LYS A 314 15.64 -3.10 -5.55
N ILE A 315 14.37 -3.36 -5.22
CA ILE A 315 13.44 -4.05 -6.12
C ILE A 315 12.68 -3.12 -7.06
N SER A 316 12.57 -1.81 -6.72
CA SER A 316 11.64 -0.89 -7.39
C SER A 316 11.87 -0.77 -8.89
N GLU A 317 13.11 -0.49 -9.31
CA GLU A 317 13.42 -0.28 -10.72
C GLU A 317 13.29 -1.58 -11.53
N GLU A 318 13.78 -2.70 -10.99
CA GLU A 318 13.70 -4.00 -11.67
C GLU A 318 12.24 -4.44 -11.85
N THR A 319 11.44 -4.31 -10.80
CA THR A 319 10.01 -4.66 -10.82
C THR A 319 9.26 -3.81 -11.83
N GLU A 320 9.46 -2.50 -11.83
CA GLU A 320 8.79 -1.58 -12.75
C GLU A 320 9.15 -1.85 -14.21
N ASN A 321 10.44 -2.03 -14.51
CA ASN A 321 10.90 -2.33 -15.87
C ASN A 321 10.33 -3.67 -16.37
N LYS A 322 10.33 -4.70 -15.53
CA LYS A 322 9.75 -6.00 -15.87
C LYS A 322 8.26 -5.88 -16.20
N ILE A 323 7.50 -5.19 -15.36
CA ILE A 323 6.06 -5.00 -15.56
C ILE A 323 5.78 -4.17 -16.81
N LEU A 324 6.57 -3.15 -17.08
CA LEU A 324 6.44 -2.34 -18.31
C LEU A 324 6.64 -3.18 -19.57
N ASP A 325 7.62 -4.09 -19.55
CA ASP A 325 7.85 -5.03 -20.66
C ASP A 325 6.68 -6.00 -20.83
N GLU A 326 6.11 -6.52 -19.74
CA GLU A 326 4.92 -7.36 -19.75
C GLU A 326 3.71 -6.62 -20.34
N LEU A 327 3.44 -5.39 -19.89
CA LEU A 327 2.35 -4.56 -20.41
C LEU A 327 2.49 -4.30 -21.91
N LYS A 328 3.71 -4.02 -22.41
CA LYS A 328 4.00 -3.86 -23.84
C LYS A 328 3.75 -5.17 -24.61
N ALA A 329 4.14 -6.32 -24.05
CA ALA A 329 3.93 -7.62 -24.65
C ALA A 329 2.44 -8.02 -24.73
N ASP A 330 1.66 -7.63 -23.72
CA ASP A 330 0.21 -7.87 -23.63
C ASP A 330 -0.61 -6.88 -24.49
N GLY A 331 0.05 -5.94 -25.16
CA GLY A 331 -0.59 -5.02 -26.11
C GLY A 331 -1.15 -3.76 -25.46
N CYS A 332 -0.69 -3.39 -24.29
CA CYS A 332 -0.94 -2.06 -23.72
C CYS A 332 -0.32 -0.99 -24.61
N ASN A 333 -1.07 0.07 -24.89
CA ASN A 333 -0.58 1.22 -25.64
C ASN A 333 0.26 2.11 -24.70
N VAL A 334 1.58 1.93 -24.76
CA VAL A 334 2.53 2.68 -23.93
C VAL A 334 3.09 3.85 -24.74
N ILE A 335 2.84 5.08 -24.27
CA ILE A 335 3.29 6.32 -24.88
C ILE A 335 4.45 6.87 -24.06
N GLU A 336 5.64 6.99 -24.69
CA GLU A 336 6.82 7.56 -24.04
C GLU A 336 6.84 9.09 -24.19
N VAL A 337 7.06 9.80 -23.09
CA VAL A 337 7.24 11.26 -23.10
C VAL A 337 8.71 11.56 -23.30
N THR A 338 9.06 12.13 -24.46
CA THR A 338 10.44 12.48 -24.81
C THR A 338 10.83 13.91 -24.37
N ASP A 339 9.84 14.77 -24.13
CA ASP A 339 10.02 16.13 -23.63
C ASP A 339 9.05 16.38 -22.48
N ILE A 340 9.57 16.41 -21.26
CA ILE A 340 8.80 16.64 -20.05
C ILE A 340 8.51 18.12 -19.78
N LYS A 341 9.21 19.02 -20.46
CA LYS A 341 9.11 20.45 -20.16
C LYS A 341 7.71 21.04 -20.32
N PRO A 342 6.91 20.69 -21.32
CA PRO A 342 5.52 21.18 -21.42
C PRO A 342 4.67 20.82 -20.20
N TRP A 343 4.86 19.61 -19.63
CA TRP A 343 4.19 19.14 -18.43
C TRP A 343 4.59 19.95 -17.19
N GLN A 344 5.90 20.18 -17.04
CA GLN A 344 6.44 21.01 -15.95
C GLN A 344 5.96 22.46 -16.06
N ASP A 345 5.94 23.02 -17.27
CA ASP A 345 5.47 24.40 -17.51
C ASP A 345 3.96 24.55 -17.20
N ALA A 346 3.16 23.52 -17.50
CA ALA A 346 1.73 23.51 -17.14
C ALA A 346 1.51 23.48 -15.62
N CYS A 347 2.35 22.75 -14.88
CA CYS A 347 2.23 22.61 -13.42
C CYS A 347 2.90 23.74 -12.61
N LYS A 348 3.50 24.73 -13.26
CA LYS A 348 4.30 25.76 -12.57
C LYS A 348 3.55 26.47 -11.45
N ASP A 349 2.32 26.92 -11.72
CA ASP A 349 1.53 27.66 -10.74
C ASP A 349 1.12 26.76 -9.55
N VAL A 350 0.86 25.48 -9.80
CA VAL A 350 0.57 24.48 -8.76
C VAL A 350 1.80 24.27 -7.86
N ILE A 351 2.98 24.15 -8.46
CA ILE A 351 4.25 24.00 -7.73
C ILE A 351 4.51 25.24 -6.85
N GLU A 352 4.34 26.43 -7.41
CA GLU A 352 4.51 27.70 -6.70
C GLU A 352 3.53 27.84 -5.52
N GLU A 353 2.27 27.47 -5.71
CA GLU A 353 1.25 27.51 -4.65
C GLU A 353 1.51 26.48 -3.58
N ALA A 354 1.81 25.23 -3.95
CA ALA A 354 2.08 24.12 -3.01
C ALA A 354 3.32 24.36 -2.14
N THR A 355 4.30 25.12 -2.63
CA THR A 355 5.58 25.32 -1.94
C THR A 355 5.69 26.71 -1.26
N LYS A 356 4.71 27.60 -1.43
CA LYS A 356 4.80 29.03 -1.02
C LYS A 356 5.18 29.22 0.46
N ASP A 357 4.61 28.39 1.33
CA ASP A 357 4.78 28.49 2.79
C ASP A 357 6.02 27.74 3.30
N ASN A 358 6.61 26.85 2.47
CA ASN A 358 7.74 25.99 2.80
C ASN A 358 8.87 26.05 1.76
N LYS A 359 9.10 27.21 1.12
CA LYS A 359 10.06 27.37 0.01
C LYS A 359 11.48 26.90 0.33
N GLU A 360 11.97 27.26 1.51
CA GLU A 360 13.32 26.90 1.93
C GLU A 360 13.44 25.37 2.16
N LEU A 361 12.42 24.78 2.76
CA LEU A 361 12.35 23.35 2.99
C LEU A 361 12.24 22.57 1.67
N TYR A 362 11.37 23.02 0.76
CA TYR A 362 11.25 22.46 -0.56
C TYR A 362 12.57 22.54 -1.35
N GLN A 363 13.27 23.68 -1.27
CA GLN A 363 14.56 23.84 -1.94
C GLN A 363 15.62 22.87 -1.38
N GLN A 364 15.60 22.57 -0.07
CA GLN A 364 16.48 21.55 0.50
C GLN A 364 16.24 20.17 -0.11
N ILE A 365 14.97 19.80 -0.35
CA ILE A 365 14.63 18.54 -1.03
C ILE A 365 15.19 18.54 -2.46
N VAL A 366 14.91 19.61 -3.23
CA VAL A 366 15.39 19.76 -4.62
C VAL A 366 16.92 19.69 -4.72
N ASP A 367 17.64 20.31 -3.78
CA ASP A 367 19.12 20.34 -3.77
C ASP A 367 19.74 18.96 -3.51
N MET A 368 18.96 17.99 -2.99
CA MET A 368 19.43 16.62 -2.77
C MET A 368 19.60 15.82 -4.07
N GLN A 369 19.14 16.34 -5.21
CA GLN A 369 19.38 15.75 -6.53
C GLN A 369 20.87 15.50 -6.82
N ASN A 370 21.75 16.31 -6.27
CA ASN A 370 23.18 16.32 -6.58
C ASN A 370 24.05 15.68 -5.47
N LYS A 371 23.45 14.99 -4.54
CA LYS A 371 24.16 14.24 -3.49
C LYS A 371 24.31 12.78 -3.91
#